data_96ea09996b4dcbb7a6875411d0e84f65
#
_entry.id   96ea09996b4dcbb7a6875411d0e84f65
#
_cell.length_a   1.000
_cell.length_b   1.000
_cell.length_c   1.000
_cell.angle_alpha   90.00
_cell.angle_beta   90.00
_cell.angle_gamma   90.00
#
_symmetry.space_group_name_H-M   'P 1'
#
loop_
_entity.id
_entity.type
_entity.pdbx_description
1 polymer ?
#
loop_
_entity_poly.entity_id
_entity_poly.type
_entity_poly.pdbx_seq_one_letter_code
_entity_poly.pdbx_strand_id
1 'polypeptide(L)'
;PGMLVATIQESPVFGGKVKSYDATKASSMKGVKKVVQVGDTAIAVVAETFWQAKMGLDAVSIIWDNGANGDVSSASIKKMLEEGLTANDTFVGNSNGDAKEAISKAAKTIEATYFYPFLNHATLEPQTATAKWTPDSCEAWVPTQDGEATLAAVIAASGLPAEKCNAYKVNLGGGFGR
;
A
#
# COMPACT_ATOMS: atom_id res chain seq x y z
N PRO A 1 -17.97 1.70 -23.59
CA PRO A 1 -18.59 3.02 -23.55
C PRO A 1 -18.97 3.38 -22.11
N GLY A 2 -18.72 4.65 -21.70
CA GLY A 2 -19.06 5.13 -20.36
C GLY A 2 -18.10 4.74 -19.23
N MET A 3 -17.00 4.03 -19.52
CA MET A 3 -15.98 3.73 -18.53
C MET A 3 -15.28 5.01 -18.06
N LEU A 4 -15.09 5.13 -16.76
CA LEU A 4 -14.34 6.21 -16.14
C LEU A 4 -13.01 5.70 -15.62
N VAL A 5 -12.08 6.61 -15.40
CA VAL A 5 -10.75 6.32 -14.84
C VAL A 5 -10.62 7.04 -13.51
N ALA A 6 -10.05 6.37 -12.53
CA ALA A 6 -9.72 6.97 -11.26
C ALA A 6 -8.22 6.91 -11.00
N THR A 7 -7.69 7.95 -10.36
CA THR A 7 -6.38 7.96 -9.72
C THR A 7 -6.57 8.17 -8.22
N ILE A 8 -5.70 7.54 -7.44
CA ILE A 8 -5.80 7.55 -5.98
C ILE A 8 -4.46 8.02 -5.38
N GLN A 9 -4.55 8.77 -4.30
CA GLN A 9 -3.41 9.13 -3.45
C GLN A 9 -3.70 8.68 -2.03
N GLU A 10 -2.87 7.80 -1.54
CA GLU A 10 -2.89 7.35 -0.15
C GLU A 10 -2.02 8.23 0.74
N SER A 11 -2.23 8.14 2.05
CA SER A 11 -1.35 8.78 3.02
C SER A 11 0.11 8.38 2.77
N PRO A 12 1.05 9.34 2.75
CA PRO A 12 2.47 9.05 2.57
C PRO A 12 3.10 8.32 3.77
N VAL A 13 2.37 8.20 4.88
CA VAL A 13 2.82 7.58 6.12
C VAL A 13 1.92 6.39 6.47
N PHE A 14 2.52 5.24 6.77
CA PHE A 14 1.77 4.07 7.25
C PHE A 14 1.02 4.39 8.54
N GLY A 15 -0.30 4.13 8.53
CA GLY A 15 -1.21 4.48 9.62
C GLY A 15 -1.67 5.94 9.63
N GLY A 16 -1.19 6.75 8.68
CA GLY A 16 -1.66 8.11 8.51
C GLY A 16 -3.06 8.18 7.87
N LYS A 17 -3.76 9.28 8.10
CA LYS A 17 -5.16 9.48 7.69
C LYS A 17 -5.37 10.81 6.99
N VAL A 18 -6.46 10.89 6.24
CA VAL A 18 -6.94 12.17 5.69
C VAL A 18 -7.53 12.99 6.84
N LYS A 19 -6.88 14.10 7.18
CA LYS A 19 -7.40 15.05 8.16
C LYS A 19 -8.47 15.96 7.56
N SER A 20 -8.20 16.47 6.36
CA SER A 20 -9.13 17.24 5.56
C SER A 20 -8.65 17.36 4.12
N TYR A 21 -9.52 17.73 3.20
CA TYR A 21 -9.13 18.05 1.83
C TYR A 21 -10.04 19.12 1.22
N ASP A 22 -9.50 19.87 0.26
CA ASP A 22 -10.24 20.81 -0.57
C ASP A 22 -10.20 20.35 -2.03
N ALA A 23 -11.37 20.00 -2.54
CA ALA A 23 -11.58 19.52 -3.90
C ALA A 23 -12.12 20.60 -4.85
N THR A 24 -12.30 21.84 -4.40
CA THR A 24 -12.97 22.91 -5.16
C THR A 24 -12.36 23.09 -6.54
N LYS A 25 -11.03 23.21 -6.61
CA LYS A 25 -10.30 23.36 -7.87
C LYS A 25 -10.43 22.12 -8.76
N ALA A 26 -10.23 20.94 -8.19
CA ALA A 26 -10.29 19.67 -8.93
C ALA A 26 -11.69 19.44 -9.51
N SER A 27 -12.74 19.69 -8.74
CA SER A 27 -14.12 19.48 -9.15
C SER A 27 -14.58 20.41 -10.29
N SER A 28 -13.92 21.56 -10.47
CA SER A 28 -14.19 22.49 -11.58
C SER A 28 -13.45 22.16 -12.88
N MET A 29 -12.52 21.17 -12.85
CA MET A 29 -11.71 20.84 -14.01
C MET A 29 -12.51 20.01 -15.04
N LYS A 30 -12.28 20.33 -16.32
CA LYS A 30 -12.93 19.64 -17.44
C LYS A 30 -12.65 18.14 -17.41
N GLY A 31 -13.71 17.34 -17.47
CA GLY A 31 -13.65 15.88 -17.51
C GLY A 31 -13.57 15.20 -16.13
N VAL A 32 -13.31 15.94 -15.07
CA VAL A 32 -13.45 15.42 -13.70
C VAL A 32 -14.92 15.20 -13.38
N LYS A 33 -15.25 14.03 -12.87
CA LYS A 33 -16.63 13.65 -12.52
C LYS A 33 -16.87 13.67 -11.02
N LYS A 34 -15.87 13.24 -10.23
CA LYS A 34 -16.02 13.17 -8.78
C LYS A 34 -14.66 13.16 -8.08
N VAL A 35 -14.61 13.77 -6.91
CA VAL A 35 -13.54 13.59 -5.93
C VAL A 35 -14.15 12.85 -4.75
N VAL A 36 -13.52 11.77 -4.30
CA VAL A 36 -14.03 10.93 -3.23
C VAL A 36 -12.93 10.58 -2.24
N GLN A 37 -13.29 10.54 -0.97
CA GLN A 37 -12.45 9.94 0.04
C GLN A 37 -12.66 8.41 0.03
N VAL A 38 -11.56 7.65 0.03
CA VAL A 38 -11.56 6.19 0.05
C VAL A 38 -11.06 5.72 1.41
N GLY A 39 -11.96 5.16 2.20
CA GLY A 39 -11.66 4.87 3.60
C GLY A 39 -11.30 6.15 4.37
N ASP A 40 -10.41 6.03 5.32
CA ASP A 40 -9.86 7.17 6.07
C ASP A 40 -8.42 7.53 5.64
N THR A 41 -7.84 6.81 4.67
CA THR A 41 -6.41 6.89 4.32
C THR A 41 -6.13 7.45 2.93
N ALA A 42 -7.14 7.64 2.07
CA ALA A 42 -6.89 8.01 0.68
C ALA A 42 -7.94 8.94 0.08
N ILE A 43 -7.54 9.67 -0.96
CA ILE A 43 -8.40 10.48 -1.83
C ILE A 43 -8.27 9.98 -3.26
N ALA A 44 -9.39 9.82 -3.96
CA ALA A 44 -9.42 9.46 -5.38
C ALA A 44 -10.16 10.52 -6.20
N VAL A 45 -9.68 10.72 -7.44
CA VAL A 45 -10.35 11.55 -8.44
C VAL A 45 -10.77 10.70 -9.61
N VAL A 46 -12.04 10.76 -9.97
CA VAL A 46 -12.67 10.05 -11.07
C VAL A 46 -12.89 11.01 -12.24
N ALA A 47 -12.44 10.63 -13.43
CA ALA A 47 -12.54 11.43 -14.63
C ALA A 47 -12.78 10.60 -15.90
N GLU A 48 -12.95 11.25 -17.05
CA GLU A 48 -13.15 10.59 -18.35
C GLU A 48 -11.89 9.95 -18.87
N THR A 49 -10.70 10.48 -18.53
CA THR A 49 -9.41 9.96 -18.94
C THR A 49 -8.43 9.91 -17.77
N PHE A 50 -7.39 9.08 -17.88
CA PHE A 50 -6.33 8.99 -16.89
C PHE A 50 -5.65 10.35 -16.63
N TRP A 51 -5.36 11.10 -17.70
CA TRP A 51 -4.70 12.40 -17.57
C TRP A 51 -5.56 13.40 -16.80
N GLN A 52 -6.86 13.44 -17.08
CA GLN A 52 -7.79 14.30 -16.34
C GLN A 52 -7.91 13.89 -14.86
N ALA A 53 -7.97 12.58 -14.59
CA ALA A 53 -7.99 12.08 -13.21
C ALA A 53 -6.71 12.46 -12.46
N LYS A 54 -5.55 12.26 -13.09
CA LYS A 54 -4.25 12.63 -12.51
C LYS A 54 -4.13 14.14 -12.24
N MET A 55 -4.41 14.97 -13.23
CA MET A 55 -4.35 16.43 -13.07
C MET A 55 -5.36 16.93 -12.04
N GLY A 56 -6.54 16.28 -11.98
CA GLY A 56 -7.54 16.55 -10.94
C GLY A 56 -7.00 16.22 -9.56
N LEU A 57 -6.36 15.07 -9.40
CA LEU A 57 -5.77 14.67 -8.11
C LEU A 57 -4.63 15.60 -7.67
N ASP A 58 -3.76 16.00 -8.59
CA ASP A 58 -2.69 16.98 -8.34
C ASP A 58 -3.24 18.36 -7.92
N ALA A 59 -4.50 18.67 -8.23
CA ALA A 59 -5.17 19.92 -7.88
C ALA A 59 -5.95 19.85 -6.55
N VAL A 60 -6.11 18.67 -5.94
CA VAL A 60 -6.70 18.51 -4.61
C VAL A 60 -5.69 18.91 -3.54
N SER A 61 -6.07 19.82 -2.64
CA SER A 61 -5.26 20.13 -1.47
C SER A 61 -5.63 19.17 -0.34
N ILE A 62 -4.72 18.27 0.04
CA ILE A 62 -4.95 17.27 1.08
C ILE A 62 -4.08 17.60 2.29
N ILE A 63 -4.69 17.60 3.47
CA ILE A 63 -4.00 17.70 4.76
C ILE A 63 -4.03 16.32 5.40
N TRP A 64 -2.86 15.77 5.66
CA TRP A 64 -2.68 14.48 6.28
C TRP A 64 -2.50 14.60 7.80
N ASP A 65 -3.03 13.65 8.53
CA ASP A 65 -2.62 13.33 9.89
C ASP A 65 -1.68 12.13 9.82
N ASN A 66 -0.40 12.38 10.08
CA ASN A 66 0.63 11.34 9.96
C ASN A 66 0.60 10.32 11.11
N GLY A 67 -0.20 10.55 12.16
CA GLY A 67 -0.31 9.63 13.29
C GLY A 67 1.02 9.35 14.00
N ALA A 68 1.09 8.19 14.63
CA ALA A 68 2.25 7.79 15.45
C ALA A 68 3.54 7.56 14.64
N ASN A 69 3.41 7.31 13.33
CA ASN A 69 4.57 6.99 12.48
C ASN A 69 5.11 8.21 11.72
N GLY A 70 4.62 9.41 12.02
CA GLY A 70 5.01 10.64 11.30
C GLY A 70 6.50 10.95 11.36
N ASP A 71 7.18 10.58 12.43
CA ASP A 71 8.60 10.83 12.64
C ASP A 71 9.51 9.63 12.31
N VAL A 72 8.93 8.52 11.81
CA VAL A 72 9.71 7.35 11.40
C VAL A 72 10.52 7.68 10.15
N SER A 73 11.82 7.39 10.20
CA SER A 73 12.77 7.63 9.13
C SER A 73 13.72 6.44 8.94
N SER A 74 14.41 6.37 7.81
CA SER A 74 15.44 5.36 7.59
C SER A 74 16.53 5.39 8.66
N ALA A 75 16.84 6.58 9.19
CA ALA A 75 17.83 6.73 10.27
C ALA A 75 17.31 6.16 11.61
N SER A 76 16.06 6.44 11.98
CA SER A 76 15.46 5.88 13.20
C SER A 76 15.30 4.36 13.13
N ILE A 77 14.92 3.82 11.95
CA ILE A 77 14.84 2.38 11.71
C ILE A 77 16.21 1.73 11.81
N LYS A 78 17.24 2.31 11.17
CA LYS A 78 18.61 1.81 11.26
C LYS A 78 19.08 1.74 12.72
N LYS A 79 18.89 2.82 13.47
CA LYS A 79 19.24 2.89 14.89
C LYS A 79 18.53 1.80 15.71
N MET A 80 17.23 1.63 15.51
CA MET A 80 16.44 0.60 16.19
C MET A 80 16.97 -0.82 15.88
N LEU A 81 17.33 -1.10 14.63
CA LEU A 81 17.89 -2.40 14.23
C LEU A 81 19.28 -2.62 14.84
N GLU A 82 20.15 -1.60 14.88
CA GLU A 82 21.47 -1.67 15.51
C GLU A 82 21.36 -1.94 17.02
N GLU A 83 20.45 -1.26 17.71
CA GLU A 83 20.16 -1.50 19.13
C GLU A 83 19.61 -2.92 19.35
N GLY A 84 18.80 -3.44 18.43
CA GLY A 84 18.25 -4.80 18.46
C GLY A 84 19.31 -5.91 18.39
N LEU A 85 20.48 -5.67 17.77
CA LEU A 85 21.55 -6.66 17.69
C LEU A 85 22.11 -7.06 19.06
N THR A 86 21.98 -6.21 20.07
CA THR A 86 22.50 -6.43 21.44
C THR A 86 21.41 -6.51 22.48
N ALA A 87 20.13 -6.51 22.08
CA ALA A 87 19.01 -6.61 23.00
C ALA A 87 18.96 -7.96 23.74
N ASN A 88 18.53 -7.93 25.01
CA ASN A 88 18.45 -9.13 25.85
C ASN A 88 17.15 -9.92 25.66
N ASP A 89 16.10 -9.30 25.14
CA ASP A 89 14.75 -9.84 24.95
C ASP A 89 14.52 -10.35 23.52
N THR A 90 15.47 -11.07 22.99
CA THR A 90 15.41 -11.60 21.62
C THR A 90 14.57 -12.88 21.54
N PHE A 91 13.76 -13.00 20.48
CA PHE A 91 13.10 -14.25 20.14
C PHE A 91 14.08 -15.20 19.43
N VAL A 92 14.22 -16.41 19.97
CA VAL A 92 15.05 -17.46 19.34
C VAL A 92 14.20 -18.23 18.33
N GLY A 93 14.33 -17.89 17.05
CA GLY A 93 13.60 -18.56 15.98
C GLY A 93 14.13 -19.95 15.62
N ASN A 94 15.43 -20.17 15.76
CA ASN A 94 16.09 -21.47 15.52
C ASN A 94 17.35 -21.56 16.37
N SER A 95 17.64 -22.75 16.89
CA SER A 95 18.84 -23.02 17.70
C SER A 95 19.43 -24.38 17.30
N ASN A 96 20.74 -24.39 17.00
CA ASN A 96 21.50 -25.61 16.75
C ASN A 96 22.88 -25.48 17.42
N GLY A 97 23.11 -26.27 18.46
CA GLY A 97 24.29 -26.17 19.29
C GLY A 97 24.37 -24.90 20.13
N ASP A 98 25.56 -24.58 20.64
CA ASP A 98 25.87 -23.35 21.39
C ASP A 98 26.82 -22.47 20.57
N ALA A 99 26.21 -21.52 19.82
CA ALA A 99 26.94 -20.60 18.96
C ALA A 99 27.86 -19.66 19.76
N LYS A 100 27.45 -19.23 20.97
CA LYS A 100 28.22 -18.31 21.80
C LYS A 100 29.48 -19.01 22.33
N GLU A 101 29.36 -20.26 22.81
CA GLU A 101 30.48 -21.07 23.25
C GLU A 101 31.42 -21.38 22.08
N ALA A 102 30.91 -21.74 20.92
CA ALA A 102 31.71 -22.02 19.73
C ALA A 102 32.52 -20.79 19.28
N ILE A 103 31.93 -19.62 19.23
CA ILE A 103 32.63 -18.36 18.91
C ILE A 103 33.69 -18.04 19.93
N SER A 104 33.43 -18.22 21.23
CA SER A 104 34.39 -17.93 22.30
C SER A 104 35.65 -18.83 22.27
N LYS A 105 35.51 -20.04 21.73
CA LYS A 105 36.60 -21.04 21.60
C LYS A 105 37.25 -21.03 20.22
N ALA A 106 36.76 -20.20 19.28
CA ALA A 106 37.30 -20.17 17.92
C ALA A 106 38.74 -19.61 17.89
N ALA A 107 39.60 -20.22 17.10
CA ALA A 107 40.98 -19.74 16.91
C ALA A 107 41.02 -18.37 16.20
N LYS A 108 39.99 -18.05 15.42
CA LYS A 108 39.83 -16.77 14.73
C LYS A 108 38.34 -16.46 14.59
N THR A 109 37.97 -15.23 14.91
CA THR A 109 36.62 -14.70 14.65
C THR A 109 36.69 -13.61 13.59
N ILE A 110 35.65 -13.51 12.77
CA ILE A 110 35.44 -12.41 11.80
C ILE A 110 34.10 -11.82 12.13
N GLU A 111 34.08 -10.49 12.26
CA GLU A 111 32.86 -9.72 12.51
C GLU A 111 32.59 -8.76 11.36
N ALA A 112 31.37 -8.72 10.86
CA ALA A 112 30.93 -7.80 9.84
C ALA A 112 29.45 -7.48 10.00
N THR A 113 29.10 -6.22 9.79
CA THR A 113 27.71 -5.75 9.78
C THR A 113 27.29 -5.41 8.37
N TYR A 114 26.16 -5.95 7.95
CA TYR A 114 25.55 -5.67 6.66
C TYR A 114 24.22 -4.96 6.89
N PHE A 115 23.94 -3.92 6.11
CA PHE A 115 22.71 -3.17 6.18
C PHE A 115 22.02 -3.13 4.82
N TYR A 116 20.74 -3.50 4.80
CA TYR A 116 19.86 -3.43 3.64
C TYR A 116 18.73 -2.45 3.97
N PRO A 117 18.63 -1.31 3.26
CA PRO A 117 17.53 -0.38 3.47
C PRO A 117 16.21 -0.97 2.99
N PHE A 118 15.10 -0.49 3.54
CA PHE A 118 13.79 -0.77 2.97
C PHE A 118 13.66 -0.10 1.61
N LEU A 119 13.26 -0.88 0.61
CA LEU A 119 13.08 -0.44 -0.77
C LEU A 119 11.63 -0.65 -1.21
N ASN A 120 11.11 0.27 -2.01
CA ASN A 120 9.84 0.05 -2.69
C ASN A 120 10.02 -1.02 -3.78
N HIS A 121 9.05 -1.92 -3.92
CA HIS A 121 9.05 -2.95 -4.95
C HIS A 121 9.07 -2.40 -6.37
N ALA A 122 8.44 -1.24 -6.60
CA ALA A 122 8.48 -0.45 -7.84
C ALA A 122 8.31 -1.30 -9.10
N THR A 123 7.26 -2.11 -9.14
CA THR A 123 6.93 -2.93 -10.31
C THR A 123 6.66 -2.05 -11.54
N LEU A 124 7.07 -2.51 -12.75
CA LEU A 124 6.85 -1.77 -13.98
C LEU A 124 5.38 -1.56 -14.29
N GLU A 125 4.54 -2.54 -13.99
CA GLU A 125 3.10 -2.37 -14.00
C GLU A 125 2.65 -1.82 -12.64
N PRO A 126 2.22 -0.55 -12.56
CA PRO A 126 1.58 -0.02 -11.35
C PRO A 126 0.32 -0.80 -11.04
N GLN A 127 -0.04 -0.90 -9.76
CA GLN A 127 -1.26 -1.59 -9.37
C GLN A 127 -2.48 -0.89 -9.95
N THR A 128 -3.28 -1.66 -10.67
CA THR A 128 -4.51 -1.21 -11.29
C THR A 128 -5.63 -2.20 -10.99
N ALA A 129 -6.86 -1.74 -11.04
CA ALA A 129 -8.04 -2.58 -10.98
C ALA A 129 -9.11 -2.01 -11.90
N THR A 130 -9.91 -2.88 -12.49
CA THR A 130 -11.11 -2.50 -13.22
C THR A 130 -12.32 -3.09 -12.49
N ALA A 131 -13.33 -2.28 -12.23
CA ALA A 131 -14.56 -2.73 -11.61
C ALA A 131 -15.77 -2.34 -12.46
N LYS A 132 -16.76 -3.22 -12.50
CA LYS A 132 -18.08 -2.97 -13.08
C LYS A 132 -19.12 -3.23 -12.01
N TRP A 133 -19.80 -2.17 -11.62
CA TRP A 133 -20.84 -2.21 -10.61
C TRP A 133 -22.22 -1.94 -11.24
N THR A 134 -23.21 -2.70 -10.82
CA THR A 134 -24.63 -2.46 -11.07
C THR A 134 -25.40 -2.72 -9.77
N PRO A 135 -26.68 -2.35 -9.66
CA PRO A 135 -27.49 -2.70 -8.50
C PRO A 135 -27.60 -4.21 -8.25
N ASP A 136 -27.34 -5.03 -9.28
CA ASP A 136 -27.51 -6.49 -9.21
C ASP A 136 -26.20 -7.27 -9.19
N SER A 137 -25.06 -6.68 -9.51
CA SER A 137 -23.77 -7.36 -9.55
C SER A 137 -22.58 -6.41 -9.41
N CYS A 138 -21.48 -6.92 -8.85
CA CYS A 138 -20.18 -6.26 -8.87
C CYS A 138 -19.10 -7.23 -9.34
N GLU A 139 -18.37 -6.83 -10.36
CA GLU A 139 -17.27 -7.61 -10.95
C GLU A 139 -16.00 -6.77 -10.88
N ALA A 140 -14.87 -7.37 -10.49
CA ALA A 140 -13.57 -6.70 -10.49
C ALA A 140 -12.51 -7.57 -11.17
N TRP A 141 -11.68 -6.96 -12.01
CA TRP A 141 -10.49 -7.57 -12.64
C TRP A 141 -9.27 -6.96 -11.99
N VAL A 142 -8.48 -7.79 -11.31
CA VAL A 142 -7.41 -7.31 -10.41
C VAL A 142 -6.16 -8.18 -10.56
N PRO A 143 -4.98 -7.60 -10.76
CA PRO A 143 -3.70 -8.31 -10.67
C PRO A 143 -3.36 -8.58 -9.20
N THR A 144 -4.01 -9.56 -8.60
CA THR A 144 -3.89 -9.87 -7.16
C THR A 144 -3.11 -11.16 -6.90
N GLN A 145 -2.45 -11.23 -5.76
CA GLN A 145 -1.85 -12.43 -5.19
C GLN A 145 -2.82 -13.18 -4.26
N ASP A 146 -3.87 -12.46 -3.78
CA ASP A 146 -4.87 -12.99 -2.85
C ASP A 146 -6.29 -12.74 -3.41
N GLY A 147 -6.87 -13.77 -4.01
CA GLY A 147 -8.22 -13.71 -4.61
C GLY A 147 -9.33 -13.60 -3.57
N GLU A 148 -9.15 -14.21 -2.39
CA GLU A 148 -10.16 -14.18 -1.33
C GLU A 148 -10.24 -12.80 -0.69
N ALA A 149 -9.10 -12.20 -0.36
CA ALA A 149 -9.06 -10.83 0.15
C ALA A 149 -9.60 -9.82 -0.87
N THR A 150 -9.32 -10.04 -2.17
CA THR A 150 -9.89 -9.22 -3.24
C THR A 150 -11.40 -9.33 -3.30
N LEU A 151 -11.96 -10.54 -3.26
CA LEU A 151 -13.41 -10.74 -3.26
C LEU A 151 -14.07 -10.12 -2.03
N ALA A 152 -13.45 -10.27 -0.85
CA ALA A 152 -13.94 -9.64 0.38
C ALA A 152 -13.99 -8.10 0.24
N ALA A 153 -12.97 -7.49 -0.37
CA ALA A 153 -12.95 -6.05 -0.65
C ALA A 153 -14.05 -5.62 -1.64
N VAL A 154 -14.31 -6.42 -2.69
CA VAL A 154 -15.38 -6.17 -3.66
C VAL A 154 -16.75 -6.21 -2.97
N ILE A 155 -16.99 -7.20 -2.13
CA ILE A 155 -18.23 -7.34 -1.34
C ILE A 155 -18.42 -6.12 -0.43
N ALA A 156 -17.39 -5.78 0.35
CA ALA A 156 -17.44 -4.67 1.29
C ALA A 156 -17.67 -3.32 0.58
N ALA A 157 -17.02 -3.09 -0.55
CA ALA A 157 -17.11 -1.83 -1.29
C ALA A 157 -18.43 -1.69 -2.07
N SER A 158 -18.96 -2.80 -2.62
CA SER A 158 -20.20 -2.79 -3.40
C SER A 158 -21.46 -2.70 -2.56
N GLY A 159 -21.41 -3.19 -1.30
CA GLY A 159 -22.58 -3.37 -0.44
C GLY A 159 -23.53 -4.49 -0.91
N LEU A 160 -23.11 -5.31 -1.87
CA LEU A 160 -23.88 -6.41 -2.41
C LEU A 160 -23.56 -7.72 -1.67
N PRO A 161 -24.49 -8.70 -1.64
CA PRO A 161 -24.21 -10.01 -1.09
C PRO A 161 -23.18 -10.77 -1.93
N ALA A 162 -22.47 -11.72 -1.31
CA ALA A 162 -21.33 -12.41 -1.91
C ALA A 162 -21.64 -13.09 -3.25
N GLU A 163 -22.83 -13.68 -3.39
CA GLU A 163 -23.28 -14.35 -4.61
C GLU A 163 -23.48 -13.43 -5.83
N LYS A 164 -23.49 -12.11 -5.59
CA LYS A 164 -23.57 -11.07 -6.63
C LYS A 164 -22.21 -10.43 -6.94
N CYS A 165 -21.14 -10.87 -6.29
CA CYS A 165 -19.81 -10.33 -6.42
C CYS A 165 -18.83 -11.34 -7.02
N ASN A 166 -17.97 -10.87 -7.93
CA ASN A 166 -16.93 -11.69 -8.53
C ASN A 166 -15.59 -10.92 -8.59
N ALA A 167 -14.50 -11.63 -8.32
CA ALA A 167 -13.15 -11.13 -8.51
C ALA A 167 -12.41 -12.04 -9.52
N TYR A 168 -11.96 -11.44 -10.62
CA TYR A 168 -11.22 -12.13 -11.65
C TYR A 168 -9.74 -11.76 -11.56
N LYS A 169 -8.91 -12.76 -11.30
CA LYS A 169 -7.47 -12.58 -11.26
C LYS A 169 -6.92 -12.41 -12.66
N VAL A 170 -6.15 -11.35 -12.88
CA VAL A 170 -5.34 -11.13 -14.08
C VAL A 170 -3.85 -11.26 -13.74
N ASN A 171 -3.00 -11.36 -14.77
CA ASN A 171 -1.56 -11.48 -14.58
C ASN A 171 -0.97 -10.23 -13.94
N LEU A 172 0.05 -10.45 -13.09
CA LEU A 172 0.85 -9.39 -12.46
C LEU A 172 2.00 -8.98 -13.39
N GLY A 173 2.22 -7.68 -13.53
CA GLY A 173 3.37 -7.11 -14.25
C GLY A 173 4.62 -6.99 -13.40
N GLY A 174 4.86 -7.96 -12.52
CA GLY A 174 5.98 -8.07 -11.60
C GLY A 174 5.54 -8.03 -10.14
N GLY A 175 6.34 -8.62 -9.25
CA GLY A 175 6.08 -8.67 -7.82
C GLY A 175 7.27 -8.19 -6.97
N PHE A 176 8.49 -8.58 -7.35
CA PHE A 176 9.74 -8.24 -6.65
C PHE A 176 9.71 -8.51 -5.14
N GLY A 177 8.97 -9.57 -4.70
CA GLY A 177 8.86 -9.96 -3.30
C GLY A 177 7.75 -9.27 -2.50
N ARG A 178 6.89 -8.52 -3.16
CA ARG A 178 5.75 -7.84 -2.54
C ARG A 178 4.73 -8.79 -1.94
#